data_77ca8d8289b8c410613022d6787b99ca
#
_entry.id   77ca8d8289b8c410613022d6787b99ca
#
_cell.length_a   1.000
_cell.length_b   1.000
_cell.length_c   1.000
_cell.angle_alpha   90.00
_cell.angle_beta   90.00
_cell.angle_gamma   90.00
#
_symmetry.space_group_name_H-M   'P 1'
#
loop_
_entity.id
_entity.type
_entity.pdbx_description
1 polymer ?
#
loop_
_entity_poly.entity_id
_entity_poly.type
_entity_poly.pdbx_seq_one_letter_code
_entity_poly.pdbx_strand_id
1 'polypeptide(L)'
;LREGWKRFWDRFGYLCVLSACLAMVAVTAVWTRPIAEEPQAPEVTRYAAPTPAPTPQPASVDVTIEPAQTQAPFVFPSAGQVGMPFAAQTLVYSETLREYRTHEGVDFLGEEGDPVRAAEDGTVTRVWEDPLMGNCIEITHREGYITRYASLATPGLVQEGAKVACGQVLGTMGTSAAIECAEGPHLHFELWQLQEALDPMKFLREDVE
;
A
#
# COMPACT_ATOMS: atom_id res chain seq x y z
N LEU A 1 -35.52 -6.85 40.67
CA LEU A 1 -35.06 -6.11 39.50
C LEU A 1 -35.41 -6.86 38.16
N ARG A 2 -35.35 -8.20 38.09
CA ARG A 2 -35.64 -8.95 36.87
C ARG A 2 -37.11 -9.01 36.44
N GLU A 3 -38.06 -8.96 37.37
CA GLU A 3 -39.47 -9.03 37.05
C GLU A 3 -40.05 -7.68 36.55
N GLY A 4 -39.49 -6.55 37.02
CA GLY A 4 -39.88 -5.23 36.51
C GLY A 4 -39.47 -5.00 35.05
N TRP A 5 -38.28 -5.53 34.68
CA TRP A 5 -37.77 -5.46 33.33
C TRP A 5 -38.59 -6.29 32.33
N LYS A 6 -39.03 -7.51 32.70
CA LYS A 6 -39.91 -8.34 31.86
C LYS A 6 -41.25 -7.63 31.60
N ARG A 7 -41.92 -7.11 32.62
CA ARG A 7 -43.19 -6.39 32.47
C ARG A 7 -43.10 -5.11 31.63
N PHE A 8 -41.93 -4.43 31.65
CA PHE A 8 -41.66 -3.30 30.79
C PHE A 8 -41.55 -3.74 29.32
N TRP A 9 -40.81 -4.80 29.04
CA TRP A 9 -40.61 -5.32 27.67
C TRP A 9 -41.90 -5.90 27.09
N ASP A 10 -42.70 -6.60 27.86
CA ASP A 10 -43.98 -7.16 27.41
C ASP A 10 -45.03 -6.05 27.07
N ARG A 11 -44.90 -4.87 27.67
CA ARG A 11 -45.84 -3.78 27.46
C ARG A 11 -45.35 -2.71 26.47
N PHE A 12 -44.05 -2.48 26.38
CA PHE A 12 -43.46 -1.41 25.59
C PHE A 12 -42.46 -1.88 24.54
N GLY A 13 -42.08 -3.14 24.50
CA GLY A 13 -41.07 -3.69 23.58
C GLY A 13 -41.44 -3.43 22.12
N TYR A 14 -42.72 -3.51 21.76
CA TYR A 14 -43.20 -3.21 20.41
C TYR A 14 -42.99 -1.73 20.02
N LEU A 15 -43.21 -0.82 20.95
CA LEU A 15 -43.01 0.64 20.72
C LEU A 15 -41.52 0.96 20.55
N CYS A 16 -40.64 0.29 21.29
CA CYS A 16 -39.19 0.48 21.15
C CYS A 16 -38.66 -0.03 19.77
N VAL A 17 -39.17 -1.15 19.29
CA VAL A 17 -38.83 -1.67 17.95
C VAL A 17 -39.37 -0.74 16.86
N LEU A 18 -40.62 -0.25 16.98
CA LEU A 18 -41.20 0.69 16.02
C LEU A 18 -40.44 2.01 15.96
N SER A 19 -40.01 2.56 17.09
CA SER A 19 -39.23 3.79 17.12
C SER A 19 -37.84 3.61 16.51
N ALA A 20 -37.19 2.47 16.72
CA ALA A 20 -35.90 2.14 16.10
C ALA A 20 -36.03 1.98 14.58
N CYS A 21 -37.09 1.33 14.08
CA CYS A 21 -37.38 1.22 12.66
C CYS A 21 -37.64 2.58 11.99
N LEU A 22 -38.44 3.45 12.64
CA LEU A 22 -38.68 4.79 12.13
C LEU A 22 -37.43 5.67 12.09
N ALA A 23 -36.53 5.54 13.07
CA ALA A 23 -35.24 6.22 13.08
C ALA A 23 -34.34 5.75 11.93
N MET A 24 -34.31 4.44 11.62
CA MET A 24 -33.58 3.90 10.48
C MET A 24 -34.10 4.43 9.14
N VAL A 25 -35.43 4.51 8.96
CA VAL A 25 -36.05 5.06 7.74
C VAL A 25 -35.73 6.54 7.58
N ALA A 26 -35.71 7.31 8.66
CA ALA A 26 -35.35 8.73 8.63
C ALA A 26 -33.89 8.96 8.26
N VAL A 27 -32.97 8.10 8.74
CA VAL A 27 -31.54 8.17 8.38
C VAL A 27 -31.32 7.84 6.91
N THR A 28 -32.00 6.82 6.35
CA THR A 28 -31.88 6.47 4.92
C THR A 28 -32.45 7.56 4.03
N ALA A 29 -33.53 8.25 4.42
CA ALA A 29 -34.12 9.35 3.67
C ALA A 29 -33.21 10.60 3.60
N VAL A 30 -32.36 10.82 4.61
CA VAL A 30 -31.38 11.92 4.59
C VAL A 30 -30.20 11.59 3.65
N TRP A 31 -29.82 10.31 3.53
CA TRP A 31 -28.71 9.88 2.67
C TRP A 31 -29.06 9.76 1.19
N THR A 32 -30.35 9.72 0.84
CA THR A 32 -30.83 9.60 -0.55
C THR A 32 -31.26 10.94 -1.17
N ARG A 33 -30.88 12.09 -0.60
CA ARG A 33 -31.13 13.39 -1.27
C ARG A 33 -30.35 13.45 -2.57
N PRO A 34 -31.02 13.71 -3.73
CA PRO A 34 -30.32 13.91 -4.98
C PRO A 34 -29.39 15.12 -4.85
N ILE A 35 -28.15 14.94 -5.33
CA ILE A 35 -27.17 16.01 -5.43
C ILE A 35 -27.76 17.07 -6.36
N ALA A 36 -27.82 18.31 -5.88
CA ALA A 36 -28.31 19.45 -6.67
C ALA A 36 -27.50 19.58 -7.96
N GLU A 37 -28.21 19.83 -9.05
CA GLU A 37 -27.68 20.06 -10.39
C GLU A 37 -26.56 21.11 -10.37
N GLU A 38 -25.41 20.77 -10.93
CA GLU A 38 -24.25 21.64 -11.10
C GLU A 38 -24.61 22.85 -11.98
N PRO A 39 -24.25 24.08 -11.63
CA PRO A 39 -24.55 25.24 -12.48
C PRO A 39 -23.84 25.11 -13.81
N GLN A 40 -24.60 25.21 -14.90
CA GLN A 40 -24.09 25.21 -16.28
C GLN A 40 -23.04 26.31 -16.45
N ALA A 41 -21.87 25.91 -16.95
CA ALA A 41 -20.79 26.80 -17.33
C ALA A 41 -21.24 27.82 -18.40
N PRO A 42 -20.79 29.07 -18.36
CA PRO A 42 -21.17 30.06 -19.35
C PRO A 42 -20.66 29.68 -20.72
N GLU A 43 -21.52 29.89 -21.70
CA GLU A 43 -21.32 29.67 -23.13
C GLU A 43 -20.10 30.44 -23.64
N VAL A 44 -19.02 29.71 -24.03
CA VAL A 44 -17.81 30.31 -24.56
C VAL A 44 -18.05 30.78 -25.99
N THR A 45 -18.12 32.08 -26.17
CA THR A 45 -18.16 32.74 -27.49
C THR A 45 -16.95 32.31 -28.31
N ARG A 46 -17.19 31.62 -29.42
CA ARG A 46 -16.14 31.17 -30.35
C ARG A 46 -15.51 32.38 -31.01
N TYR A 47 -14.30 32.74 -30.60
CA TYR A 47 -13.45 33.60 -31.41
C TYR A 47 -12.90 32.81 -32.60
N ALA A 48 -13.05 33.38 -33.80
CA ALA A 48 -12.48 32.82 -35.01
C ALA A 48 -10.97 32.74 -34.90
N ALA A 49 -10.42 31.56 -35.11
CA ALA A 49 -8.98 31.32 -35.07
C ALA A 49 -8.30 32.03 -36.24
N PRO A 50 -7.14 32.67 -36.03
CA PRO A 50 -6.32 33.20 -37.13
C PRO A 50 -5.78 32.03 -37.97
N THR A 51 -5.71 32.24 -39.28
CA THR A 51 -5.18 31.30 -40.29
C THR A 51 -3.76 30.86 -39.88
N PRO A 52 -3.47 29.55 -39.80
CA PRO A 52 -2.12 29.09 -39.43
C PRO A 52 -1.12 29.42 -40.55
N ALA A 53 0.03 29.98 -40.10
CA ALA A 53 1.22 30.11 -40.93
C ALA A 53 1.77 28.71 -41.28
N PRO A 54 2.46 28.51 -42.42
CA PRO A 54 2.97 27.21 -42.84
C PRO A 54 3.95 26.67 -41.77
N THR A 55 3.59 25.53 -41.19
CA THR A 55 4.42 24.78 -40.25
C THR A 55 5.67 24.28 -40.98
N PRO A 56 6.89 24.53 -40.44
CA PRO A 56 8.06 23.84 -40.96
C PRO A 56 7.92 22.34 -40.73
N GLN A 57 8.11 21.57 -41.79
CA GLN A 57 8.04 20.12 -41.80
C GLN A 57 9.09 19.59 -40.81
N PRO A 58 8.71 18.78 -39.81
CA PRO A 58 9.72 18.20 -38.90
C PRO A 58 10.60 17.25 -39.69
N ALA A 59 11.92 17.46 -39.61
CA ALA A 59 12.89 16.48 -40.06
C ALA A 59 12.60 15.13 -39.35
N SER A 60 12.42 14.09 -40.13
CA SER A 60 12.30 12.72 -39.63
C SER A 60 13.59 12.36 -38.90
N VAL A 61 13.58 12.53 -37.60
CA VAL A 61 14.56 11.90 -36.73
C VAL A 61 14.16 10.43 -36.67
N ASP A 62 14.97 9.60 -37.30
CA ASP A 62 14.86 8.15 -37.20
C ASP A 62 15.26 7.78 -35.76
N VAL A 63 14.31 7.84 -34.84
CA VAL A 63 14.48 7.35 -33.47
C VAL A 63 14.45 5.83 -33.58
N THR A 64 15.61 5.24 -33.77
CA THR A 64 15.79 3.82 -33.48
C THR A 64 15.49 3.65 -31.99
N ILE A 65 14.27 3.23 -31.70
CA ILE A 65 13.90 2.77 -30.36
C ILE A 65 14.61 1.42 -30.21
N GLU A 66 15.84 1.46 -29.66
CA GLU A 66 16.37 0.25 -29.04
C GLU A 66 15.32 -0.21 -28.03
N PRO A 67 14.92 -1.52 -28.05
CA PRO A 67 14.07 -2.03 -27.01
C PRO A 67 14.84 -1.80 -25.69
N ALA A 68 14.36 -0.86 -24.89
CA ALA A 68 14.86 -0.68 -23.55
C ALA A 68 14.82 -2.06 -22.91
N GLN A 69 16.00 -2.62 -22.64
CA GLN A 69 16.11 -3.83 -21.83
C GLN A 69 15.36 -3.47 -20.55
N THR A 70 14.23 -4.14 -20.34
CA THR A 70 13.39 -3.95 -19.16
C THR A 70 14.21 -4.52 -18.00
N GLN A 71 15.16 -3.73 -17.49
CA GLN A 71 15.83 -4.06 -16.24
C GLN A 71 14.74 -4.07 -15.18
N ALA A 72 14.82 -5.06 -14.31
CA ALA A 72 13.93 -5.12 -13.16
C ALA A 72 13.94 -3.75 -12.46
N PRO A 73 12.78 -3.14 -12.19
CA PRO A 73 12.69 -1.73 -11.79
C PRO A 73 13.19 -1.46 -10.37
N PHE A 74 13.36 -2.48 -9.53
CA PHE A 74 13.68 -2.35 -8.11
C PHE A 74 15.05 -2.94 -7.80
N VAL A 75 15.78 -2.32 -6.86
CA VAL A 75 17.02 -2.86 -6.29
C VAL A 75 16.71 -3.62 -5.00
N PHE A 76 17.61 -4.51 -4.59
CA PHE A 76 17.48 -5.20 -3.32
C PHE A 76 17.44 -4.21 -2.15
N PRO A 77 16.41 -4.30 -1.26
CA PRO A 77 16.26 -3.38 -0.13
C PRO A 77 17.22 -3.67 1.02
N SER A 78 17.87 -4.82 1.00
CA SER A 78 18.85 -5.29 1.99
C SER A 78 19.87 -6.22 1.33
N ALA A 79 21.07 -6.29 1.89
CA ALA A 79 22.09 -7.26 1.50
C ALA A 79 21.89 -8.67 2.13
N GLY A 80 20.80 -8.85 2.87
CA GLY A 80 20.46 -10.10 3.55
C GLY A 80 20.20 -11.27 2.60
N GLN A 81 20.34 -12.49 3.12
CA GLN A 81 19.96 -13.70 2.40
C GLN A 81 18.45 -13.90 2.43
N VAL A 82 17.88 -14.49 1.39
CA VAL A 82 16.45 -14.84 1.37
C VAL A 82 16.18 -15.91 2.42
N GLY A 83 15.29 -15.58 3.35
CA GLY A 83 14.73 -16.47 4.36
C GLY A 83 13.43 -17.10 3.87
N MET A 84 12.27 -16.59 4.35
CA MET A 84 10.96 -17.06 3.88
C MET A 84 10.65 -16.48 2.49
N PRO A 85 10.36 -17.32 1.49
CA PRO A 85 10.06 -16.86 0.14
C PRO A 85 8.62 -16.37 0.00
N PHE A 86 8.35 -15.60 -1.07
CA PHE A 86 6.99 -15.27 -1.48
C PHE A 86 6.16 -16.53 -1.78
N ALA A 87 4.96 -16.59 -1.20
CA ALA A 87 4.06 -17.73 -1.29
C ALA A 87 2.58 -17.33 -1.18
N ALA A 88 2.14 -16.35 -1.99
CA ALA A 88 0.75 -15.87 -1.93
C ALA A 88 -0.28 -16.93 -2.39
N GLN A 89 0.11 -17.89 -3.23
CA GLN A 89 -0.76 -18.94 -3.77
C GLN A 89 -0.37 -20.36 -3.32
N THR A 90 0.68 -20.47 -2.54
CA THR A 90 1.16 -21.73 -1.97
C THR A 90 1.31 -21.56 -0.45
N LEU A 91 1.61 -22.65 0.24
CA LEU A 91 1.78 -22.61 1.68
C LEU A 91 3.25 -22.84 2.03
N VAL A 92 3.77 -22.00 2.94
CA VAL A 92 5.07 -22.17 3.59
C VAL A 92 4.85 -22.41 5.08
N TYR A 93 5.76 -23.14 5.71
CA TYR A 93 5.68 -23.42 7.14
C TYR A 93 6.22 -22.22 7.93
N SER A 94 5.43 -21.72 8.87
CA SER A 94 5.84 -20.68 9.82
C SER A 94 6.32 -21.35 11.11
N GLU A 95 7.58 -21.14 11.46
CA GLU A 95 8.15 -21.63 12.75
C GLU A 95 7.53 -20.89 13.94
N THR A 96 7.19 -19.62 13.78
CA THR A 96 6.55 -18.82 14.84
C THR A 96 5.16 -19.35 15.18
N LEU A 97 4.32 -19.57 14.15
CA LEU A 97 2.93 -19.99 14.31
C LEU A 97 2.78 -21.51 14.37
N ARG A 98 3.81 -22.26 13.98
CA ARG A 98 3.81 -23.73 13.85
C ARG A 98 2.70 -24.26 12.95
N GLU A 99 2.44 -23.56 11.85
CA GLU A 99 1.43 -23.90 10.87
C GLU A 99 1.86 -23.55 9.45
N TYR A 100 1.15 -24.08 8.45
CA TYR A 100 1.32 -23.71 7.06
C TYR A 100 0.44 -22.51 6.71
N ARG A 101 1.02 -21.47 6.14
CA ARG A 101 0.32 -20.22 5.76
C ARG A 101 0.81 -19.68 4.41
N THR A 102 0.06 -18.75 3.85
CA THR A 102 0.54 -17.91 2.74
C THR A 102 1.51 -16.85 3.25
N HIS A 103 2.40 -16.37 2.39
CA HIS A 103 3.35 -15.31 2.66
C HIS A 103 3.36 -14.31 1.50
N GLU A 104 2.96 -13.07 1.74
CA GLU A 104 2.77 -12.05 0.70
C GLU A 104 4.00 -11.17 0.46
N GLY A 105 5.12 -11.48 1.11
CA GLY A 105 6.41 -10.84 1.00
C GLY A 105 7.55 -11.82 0.77
N VAL A 106 8.76 -11.30 0.88
CA VAL A 106 10.01 -12.06 0.98
C VAL A 106 10.74 -11.55 2.21
N ASP A 107 11.24 -12.47 3.05
CA ASP A 107 12.05 -12.10 4.18
C ASP A 107 13.53 -12.15 3.81
N PHE A 108 14.25 -11.08 4.14
CA PHE A 108 15.69 -10.98 4.01
C PHE A 108 16.31 -11.08 5.40
N LEU A 109 17.02 -12.18 5.67
CA LEU A 109 17.69 -12.43 6.94
C LEU A 109 18.98 -11.60 7.04
N GLY A 110 19.29 -11.08 8.22
CA GLY A 110 20.51 -10.31 8.46
C GLY A 110 20.76 -10.11 9.94
N GLU A 111 21.49 -9.07 10.28
CA GLU A 111 21.79 -8.70 11.67
C GLU A 111 20.89 -7.51 12.10
N GLU A 112 20.59 -7.47 13.39
CA GLU A 112 19.86 -6.31 13.94
C GLU A 112 20.69 -5.04 13.73
N GLY A 113 20.07 -4.02 13.12
CA GLY A 113 20.76 -2.79 12.78
C GLY A 113 21.24 -2.70 11.32
N ASP A 114 21.19 -3.77 10.55
CA ASP A 114 21.53 -3.73 9.13
C ASP A 114 20.65 -2.70 8.38
N PRO A 115 21.24 -1.92 7.44
CA PRO A 115 20.50 -0.86 6.77
C PRO A 115 19.44 -1.43 5.83
N VAL A 116 18.22 -0.90 5.96
CA VAL A 116 17.10 -1.11 5.03
C VAL A 116 16.97 0.09 4.12
N ARG A 117 16.93 -0.15 2.81
CA ARG A 117 16.99 0.88 1.76
C ARG A 117 15.74 0.88 0.89
N ALA A 118 15.41 2.06 0.33
CA ALA A 118 14.36 2.17 -0.68
C ALA A 118 14.73 1.38 -1.93
N ALA A 119 13.84 0.50 -2.36
CA ALA A 119 14.05 -0.33 -3.54
C ALA A 119 13.96 0.45 -4.86
N GLU A 120 13.32 1.62 -4.86
CA GLU A 120 13.22 2.56 -5.99
C GLU A 120 12.90 3.97 -5.48
N ASP A 121 13.02 4.99 -6.35
CA ASP A 121 12.54 6.35 -6.10
C ASP A 121 11.04 6.34 -5.78
N GLY A 122 10.61 7.12 -4.78
CA GLY A 122 9.21 7.16 -4.42
C GLY A 122 8.85 8.22 -3.40
N THR A 123 7.62 8.09 -2.91
CA THR A 123 7.10 8.95 -1.82
C THR A 123 6.61 8.05 -0.69
N VAL A 124 7.06 8.30 0.52
CA VAL A 124 6.60 7.61 1.72
C VAL A 124 5.12 7.94 1.92
N THR A 125 4.26 6.94 1.81
CA THR A 125 2.81 7.09 1.96
C THR A 125 2.35 6.81 3.37
N ARG A 126 3.08 5.97 4.11
CA ARG A 126 2.72 5.61 5.47
C ARG A 126 3.93 5.17 6.29
N VAL A 127 3.94 5.55 7.57
CA VAL A 127 4.87 5.06 8.60
C VAL A 127 4.03 4.70 9.82
N TRP A 128 4.02 3.42 10.23
CA TRP A 128 3.16 2.97 11.33
C TRP A 128 3.77 1.79 12.08
N GLU A 129 3.24 1.51 13.25
CA GLU A 129 3.48 0.28 13.99
C GLU A 129 2.29 -0.65 13.80
N ASP A 130 2.54 -1.86 13.30
CA ASP A 130 1.56 -2.91 13.12
C ASP A 130 1.68 -3.94 14.25
N PRO A 131 0.57 -4.40 14.86
CA PRO A 131 0.63 -5.37 15.96
C PRO A 131 1.26 -6.71 15.60
N LEU A 132 1.26 -7.11 14.32
CA LEU A 132 1.80 -8.38 13.82
C LEU A 132 3.12 -8.20 13.11
N MET A 133 3.22 -7.17 12.24
CA MET A 133 4.37 -6.93 11.36
C MET A 133 5.39 -5.96 11.97
N GLY A 134 5.09 -5.37 13.14
CA GLY A 134 5.97 -4.43 13.83
C GLY A 134 6.07 -3.06 13.19
N ASN A 135 7.26 -2.47 13.20
CA ASN A 135 7.49 -1.16 12.60
C ASN A 135 7.53 -1.25 11.07
N CYS A 136 6.67 -0.48 10.41
CA CYS A 136 6.42 -0.56 8.98
C CYS A 136 6.59 0.78 8.28
N ILE A 137 7.06 0.72 7.03
CA ILE A 137 7.11 1.85 6.09
C ILE A 137 6.46 1.39 4.78
N GLU A 138 5.63 2.26 4.19
CA GLU A 138 5.07 2.05 2.86
C GLU A 138 5.51 3.18 1.93
N ILE A 139 5.92 2.82 0.71
CA ILE A 139 6.37 3.77 -0.31
C ILE A 139 5.57 3.51 -1.58
N THR A 140 5.02 4.58 -2.15
CA THR A 140 4.40 4.56 -3.48
C THR A 140 5.42 5.02 -4.52
N HIS A 141 5.55 4.24 -5.58
CA HIS A 141 6.45 4.45 -6.71
C HIS A 141 5.68 4.81 -7.98
N ARG A 142 6.42 4.97 -9.08
CA ARG A 142 5.82 5.14 -10.42
C ARG A 142 4.92 3.95 -10.79
N GLU A 143 4.04 4.16 -11.74
CA GLU A 143 3.13 3.13 -12.29
C GLU A 143 2.24 2.44 -11.24
N GLY A 144 2.09 3.08 -10.05
CA GLY A 144 1.22 2.58 -8.99
C GLY A 144 1.78 1.36 -8.23
N TYR A 145 3.10 1.11 -8.34
CA TYR A 145 3.75 0.14 -7.47
C TYR A 145 3.82 0.67 -6.04
N ILE A 146 3.72 -0.24 -5.09
CA ILE A 146 3.85 0.04 -3.65
C ILE A 146 4.82 -0.98 -3.07
N THR A 147 5.80 -0.51 -2.31
CA THR A 147 6.66 -1.38 -1.49
C THR A 147 6.36 -1.18 -0.02
N ARG A 148 6.39 -2.27 0.74
CA ARG A 148 6.28 -2.27 2.19
C ARG A 148 7.49 -2.90 2.81
N TYR A 149 7.95 -2.28 3.88
CA TYR A 149 9.11 -2.67 4.66
C TYR A 149 8.63 -2.86 6.09
N ALA A 150 8.75 -4.06 6.63
CA ALA A 150 8.29 -4.39 7.97
C ALA A 150 9.39 -5.08 8.79
N SER A 151 9.12 -5.41 10.04
CA SER A 151 10.11 -5.93 11.01
C SER A 151 11.27 -4.99 11.30
N LEU A 152 11.08 -3.66 11.12
CA LEU A 152 12.12 -2.66 11.35
C LEU A 152 12.42 -2.48 12.84
N ALA A 153 13.68 -2.14 13.17
CA ALA A 153 14.10 -1.90 14.57
C ALA A 153 13.40 -0.66 15.17
N THR A 154 13.12 0.34 14.34
CA THR A 154 12.46 1.60 14.75
C THR A 154 11.42 2.00 13.71
N PRO A 155 10.48 2.93 14.04
CA PRO A 155 9.49 3.43 13.09
C PRO A 155 10.06 4.12 11.83
N GLY A 156 11.36 3.99 11.58
CA GLY A 156 12.03 4.51 10.39
C GLY A 156 12.71 5.87 10.61
N LEU A 157 13.60 6.21 9.68
CA LEU A 157 14.32 7.48 9.63
C LEU A 157 13.63 8.51 8.71
N VAL A 158 12.47 8.15 8.16
CA VAL A 158 11.70 8.94 7.19
C VAL A 158 10.30 9.23 7.74
N GLN A 159 9.65 10.25 7.18
CA GLN A 159 8.30 10.66 7.57
C GLN A 159 7.34 10.53 6.39
N GLU A 160 6.06 10.39 6.68
CA GLU A 160 5.01 10.40 5.66
C GLU A 160 5.07 11.69 4.81
N GLY A 161 4.91 11.54 3.50
CA GLY A 161 5.05 12.60 2.51
C GLY A 161 6.49 12.89 2.05
N ALA A 162 7.52 12.29 2.68
CA ALA A 162 8.90 12.46 2.24
C ALA A 162 9.15 11.78 0.89
N LYS A 163 9.90 12.44 0.01
CA LYS A 163 10.45 11.81 -1.19
C LYS A 163 11.73 11.08 -0.84
N VAL A 164 11.87 9.88 -1.33
CA VAL A 164 13.05 9.03 -1.14
C VAL A 164 13.65 8.66 -2.50
N ALA A 165 14.96 8.58 -2.54
CA ALA A 165 15.69 8.08 -3.70
C ALA A 165 15.96 6.57 -3.56
N CYS A 166 16.09 5.87 -4.69
CA CYS A 166 16.57 4.50 -4.75
C CYS A 166 17.87 4.33 -3.95
N GLY A 167 17.98 3.29 -3.14
CA GLY A 167 19.13 3.05 -2.26
C GLY A 167 19.20 3.91 -0.99
N GLN A 168 18.32 4.91 -0.82
CA GLN A 168 18.28 5.72 0.39
C GLN A 168 17.92 4.87 1.62
N VAL A 169 18.65 5.04 2.72
CA VAL A 169 18.36 4.34 3.99
C VAL A 169 17.03 4.85 4.57
N LEU A 170 16.11 3.91 4.80
CA LEU A 170 14.78 4.14 5.39
C LEU A 170 14.74 3.88 6.88
N GLY A 171 15.53 2.92 7.33
CA GLY A 171 15.57 2.41 8.68
C GLY A 171 16.61 1.31 8.81
N THR A 172 16.47 0.52 9.85
CA THR A 172 17.35 -0.63 10.10
C THR A 172 16.50 -1.89 10.34
N MET A 173 17.08 -3.03 10.00
CA MET A 173 16.53 -4.35 10.27
C MET A 173 16.34 -4.57 11.77
N GLY A 174 15.24 -5.19 12.16
CA GLY A 174 14.90 -5.46 13.54
C GLY A 174 14.27 -6.83 13.75
N THR A 175 13.55 -6.95 14.85
CA THR A 175 12.82 -8.16 15.28
C THR A 175 11.39 -7.79 15.70
N SER A 176 10.85 -6.70 15.19
CA SER A 176 9.58 -6.16 15.67
C SER A 176 8.35 -6.92 15.17
N ALA A 177 8.46 -7.76 14.12
CA ALA A 177 7.37 -8.59 13.61
C ALA A 177 7.02 -9.74 14.57
N ALA A 178 5.94 -9.59 15.33
CA ALA A 178 5.48 -10.60 16.27
C ALA A 178 5.07 -11.92 15.59
N ILE A 179 4.54 -11.84 14.36
CA ILE A 179 4.08 -13.01 13.60
C ILE A 179 5.24 -13.83 13.01
N GLU A 180 6.46 -13.29 13.03
CA GLU A 180 7.69 -13.88 12.46
C GLU A 180 8.84 -13.87 13.48
N CYS A 181 8.52 -13.74 14.78
CA CYS A 181 9.53 -13.58 15.84
C CYS A 181 10.51 -14.77 15.99
N ALA A 182 10.18 -15.97 15.49
CA ALA A 182 11.08 -17.12 15.52
C ALA A 182 12.17 -17.06 14.42
N GLU A 183 12.06 -16.15 13.46
CA GLU A 183 12.99 -16.03 12.33
C GLU A 183 14.24 -15.20 12.68
N GLY A 184 14.20 -14.50 13.83
CA GLY A 184 15.28 -13.60 14.26
C GLY A 184 15.24 -12.27 13.49
N PRO A 185 16.39 -11.53 13.46
CA PRO A 185 16.44 -10.27 12.73
C PRO A 185 16.27 -10.48 11.22
N HIS A 186 15.28 -9.80 10.65
CA HIS A 186 14.97 -9.86 9.22
C HIS A 186 14.25 -8.59 8.75
N LEU A 187 14.24 -8.39 7.45
CA LEU A 187 13.37 -7.45 6.76
C LEU A 187 12.26 -8.25 6.07
N HIS A 188 11.02 -8.04 6.45
CA HIS A 188 9.88 -8.47 5.65
C HIS A 188 9.59 -7.43 4.57
N PHE A 189 9.68 -7.83 3.29
CA PHE A 189 9.56 -6.94 2.14
C PHE A 189 8.45 -7.40 1.21
N GLU A 190 7.49 -6.51 0.95
CA GLU A 190 6.37 -6.76 0.04
C GLU A 190 6.43 -5.83 -1.18
N LEU A 191 5.97 -6.32 -2.32
CA LEU A 191 5.73 -5.56 -3.54
C LEU A 191 4.29 -5.72 -3.97
N TRP A 192 3.61 -4.60 -4.20
CA TRP A 192 2.20 -4.57 -4.58
C TRP A 192 1.98 -3.75 -5.85
N GLN A 193 0.99 -4.14 -6.66
CA GLN A 193 0.45 -3.31 -7.73
C GLN A 193 -1.04 -3.62 -7.89
N LEU A 194 -1.89 -2.59 -8.05
CA LEU A 194 -3.35 -2.73 -8.22
C LEU A 194 -4.02 -3.60 -7.13
N GLN A 195 -3.53 -3.50 -5.89
CA GLN A 195 -3.99 -4.29 -4.73
C GLN A 195 -3.69 -5.80 -4.82
N GLU A 196 -2.79 -6.21 -5.70
CA GLU A 196 -2.28 -7.57 -5.81
C GLU A 196 -0.84 -7.62 -5.31
N ALA A 197 -0.54 -8.62 -4.45
CA ALA A 197 0.82 -8.90 -4.00
C ALA A 197 1.60 -9.59 -5.13
N LEU A 198 2.75 -9.05 -5.47
CA LEU A 198 3.64 -9.57 -6.51
C LEU A 198 4.86 -10.23 -5.88
N ASP A 199 5.39 -11.27 -6.52
CA ASP A 199 6.63 -11.90 -6.10
C ASP A 199 7.81 -10.93 -6.28
N PRO A 200 8.37 -10.36 -5.19
CA PRO A 200 9.43 -9.35 -5.29
C PRO A 200 10.65 -9.85 -6.06
N MET A 201 10.99 -11.14 -5.93
CA MET A 201 12.19 -11.70 -6.56
C MET A 201 12.17 -11.64 -8.10
N LYS A 202 11.00 -11.45 -8.71
CA LYS A 202 10.88 -11.26 -10.17
C LYS A 202 11.15 -9.83 -10.62
N PHE A 203 11.19 -8.88 -9.69
CA PHE A 203 11.31 -7.45 -9.96
C PHE A 203 12.58 -6.83 -9.38
N LEU A 204 13.29 -7.56 -8.50
CA LEU A 204 14.52 -7.12 -7.87
C LEU A 204 15.73 -7.40 -8.77
N ARG A 205 16.69 -6.48 -8.76
CA ARG A 205 18.00 -6.60 -9.42
C ARG A 205 19.10 -6.15 -8.48
N GLU A 206 20.31 -6.62 -8.74
CA GLU A 206 21.50 -6.08 -8.08
C GLU A 206 21.69 -4.60 -8.42
N ASP A 207 22.08 -3.81 -7.43
CA ASP A 207 22.46 -2.42 -7.65
C ASP A 207 23.78 -2.41 -8.44
N VAL A 208 23.77 -1.86 -9.63
CA VAL A 208 24.98 -1.70 -10.43
C VAL A 208 25.59 -0.37 -10.05
N GLU A 209 26.65 -0.40 -9.21
CA GLU A 209 27.48 0.76 -8.91
C GLU A 209 28.10 1.39 -10.17
#